data_94544249e8e5c5dc325cc3e4ed2c8dff
#
_entry.id   94544249e8e5c5dc325cc3e4ed2c8dff
#
_cell.length_a   1.000
_cell.length_b   1.000
_cell.length_c   1.000
_cell.angle_alpha   90.00
_cell.angle_beta   90.00
_cell.angle_gamma   90.00
#
_symmetry.space_group_name_H-M   'P 1'
#
loop_
_entity.id
_entity.type
_entity.pdbx_description
1 polymer ?
#
loop_
_entity_poly.entity_id
_entity_poly.type
_entity_poly.pdbx_seq_one_letter_code
_entity_poly.pdbx_strand_id
1 'polypeptide(L)'
;MLKGIPPILSPELLKVLCEMGHSDRIVIADGNFPAESMGKNAIVIRCDGHGVPELLDAILQVFPLDTYVEKPVPLMEVMKGDNAKTPIWDTYKEIIAKHDSRGADTVGTIERFAFYEEAKKAYAIIATSEKAIYANVMLQKGVI
;
A
#
# COMPACT_ATOMS: atom_id res chain seq x y z
N MET A 1 -0.15 23.89 3.24
CA MET A 1 0.15 22.95 2.14
C MET A 1 1.59 23.16 1.66
N LEU A 2 2.23 22.12 1.16
CA LEU A 2 3.60 22.18 0.66
C LEU A 2 3.62 22.14 -0.87
N LYS A 3 4.54 22.88 -1.48
CA LYS A 3 4.76 22.82 -2.93
C LYS A 3 5.32 21.44 -3.30
N GLY A 4 4.82 20.87 -4.39
CA GLY A 4 5.31 19.58 -4.91
C GLY A 4 4.85 18.35 -4.13
N ILE A 5 4.05 18.52 -3.08
CA ILE A 5 3.49 17.43 -2.29
C ILE A 5 2.01 17.31 -2.60
N PRO A 6 1.51 16.10 -2.98
CA PRO A 6 0.09 15.89 -3.21
C PRO A 6 -0.76 16.28 -1.99
N PRO A 7 -1.81 17.11 -2.17
CA PRO A 7 -2.63 17.57 -1.04
C PRO A 7 -3.34 16.48 -0.25
N ILE A 8 -3.56 15.31 -0.88
CA ILE A 8 -4.18 14.15 -0.22
C ILE A 8 -3.30 13.56 0.89
N LEU A 9 -1.98 13.80 0.82
CA LEU A 9 -1.04 13.38 1.86
C LEU A 9 -1.18 14.32 3.07
N SER A 10 -1.91 13.85 4.09
CA SER A 10 -2.09 14.60 5.34
C SER A 10 -0.75 14.80 6.06
N PRO A 11 -0.64 15.80 6.95
CA PRO A 11 0.56 15.96 7.78
C PRO A 11 0.92 14.70 8.57
N GLU A 12 -0.07 13.98 9.08
CA GLU A 12 0.12 12.72 9.78
C GLU A 12 0.71 11.65 8.87
N LEU A 13 0.16 11.49 7.66
CA LEU A 13 0.66 10.51 6.69
C LEU A 13 2.09 10.88 6.23
N LEU A 14 2.33 12.15 5.93
CA LEU A 14 3.68 12.62 5.57
C LEU A 14 4.71 12.35 6.67
N LYS A 15 4.34 12.59 7.92
CA LYS A 15 5.19 12.28 9.08
C LYS A 15 5.57 10.80 9.08
N VAL A 16 4.60 9.92 8.93
CA VAL A 16 4.82 8.46 8.90
C VAL A 16 5.73 8.07 7.74
N LEU A 17 5.46 8.54 6.52
CA LEU A 17 6.29 8.24 5.36
C LEU A 17 7.75 8.70 5.54
N CYS A 18 7.92 9.84 6.21
CA CYS A 18 9.24 10.41 6.52
C CYS A 18 9.98 9.59 7.59
N GLU A 19 9.28 9.13 8.62
CA GLU A 19 9.86 8.35 9.72
C GLU A 19 10.23 6.93 9.31
N MET A 20 9.54 6.36 8.34
CA MET A 20 9.84 5.00 7.86
C MET A 20 11.26 4.90 7.31
N GLY A 21 11.96 3.84 7.70
CA GLY A 21 13.30 3.52 7.22
C GLY A 21 13.30 2.46 6.12
N HIS A 22 14.50 2.09 5.67
CA HIS A 22 14.69 1.03 4.69
C HIS A 22 14.08 -0.29 5.20
N SER A 23 13.37 -0.97 4.33
CA SER A 23 12.64 -2.23 4.59
C SER A 23 11.36 -2.10 5.42
N ASP A 24 11.05 -0.95 5.99
CA ASP A 24 9.75 -0.73 6.61
C ASP A 24 8.64 -0.86 5.58
N ARG A 25 7.49 -1.38 6.02
CA ARG A 25 6.33 -1.59 5.16
C ARG A 25 5.15 -0.73 5.60
N ILE A 26 4.37 -0.29 4.62
CA ILE A 26 3.08 0.38 4.82
C ILE A 26 2.01 -0.36 4.03
N VAL A 27 0.85 -0.54 4.64
CA VAL A 27 -0.31 -1.16 4.00
C VAL A 27 -1.30 -0.05 3.62
N ILE A 28 -1.77 -0.07 2.37
CA ILE A 28 -2.94 0.71 1.95
C ILE A 28 -4.09 -0.29 1.83
N ALA A 29 -5.02 -0.19 2.76
CA ALA A 29 -6.05 -1.21 2.96
C ALA A 29 -7.39 -0.81 2.36
N ASP A 30 -8.10 -1.78 1.78
CA ASP A 30 -9.47 -1.57 1.30
C ASP A 30 -10.46 -1.35 2.46
N GLY A 31 -11.70 -0.99 2.12
CA GLY A 31 -12.72 -0.63 3.12
C GLY A 31 -13.19 -1.81 3.99
N ASN A 32 -12.88 -3.04 3.63
CA ASN A 32 -13.24 -4.24 4.39
C ASN A 32 -12.08 -4.78 5.23
N PHE A 33 -10.88 -4.26 5.03
CA PHE A 33 -9.70 -4.70 5.78
C PHE A 33 -9.84 -4.36 7.26
N PRO A 34 -9.52 -5.29 8.18
CA PRO A 34 -9.63 -5.04 9.62
C PRO A 34 -8.44 -4.19 10.13
N ALA A 35 -8.35 -2.95 9.65
CA ALA A 35 -7.19 -2.07 9.89
C ALA A 35 -6.91 -1.84 11.37
N GLU A 36 -7.95 -1.59 12.18
CA GLU A 36 -7.78 -1.31 13.61
C GLU A 36 -7.32 -2.53 14.39
N SER A 37 -7.86 -3.72 14.07
CA SER A 37 -7.45 -4.95 14.75
C SER A 37 -6.08 -5.46 14.32
N MET A 38 -5.75 -5.35 13.03
CA MET A 38 -4.41 -5.70 12.52
C MET A 38 -3.36 -4.68 12.95
N GLY A 39 -3.75 -3.41 13.08
CA GLY A 39 -2.86 -2.30 13.41
C GLY A 39 -2.64 -2.03 14.89
N LYS A 40 -2.95 -2.97 15.80
CA LYS A 40 -2.76 -2.75 17.25
C LYS A 40 -1.33 -2.36 17.63
N ASN A 41 -0.35 -2.85 16.92
CA ASN A 41 1.07 -2.54 17.11
C ASN A 41 1.65 -1.67 15.97
N ALA A 42 0.80 -1.14 15.11
CA ALA A 42 1.15 -0.25 14.01
C ALA A 42 0.46 1.10 14.18
N ILE A 43 0.89 2.07 13.39
CA ILE A 43 0.18 3.35 13.29
C ILE A 43 -0.96 3.16 12.28
N VAL A 44 -2.20 3.43 12.70
CA VAL A 44 -3.36 3.41 11.79
C VAL A 44 -3.69 4.83 11.39
N ILE A 45 -3.70 5.09 10.08
CA ILE A 45 -4.08 6.39 9.52
C ILE A 45 -5.38 6.23 8.77
N ARG A 46 -6.39 7.02 9.16
CA ARG A 46 -7.69 7.02 8.50
C ARG A 46 -7.68 7.93 7.27
N CYS A 47 -8.02 7.36 6.12
CA CYS A 47 -8.25 8.07 4.87
C CYS A 47 -9.65 7.74 4.32
N ASP A 48 -10.65 7.79 5.19
CA ASP A 48 -12.03 7.52 4.83
C ASP A 48 -12.50 8.47 3.72
N GLY A 49 -13.28 7.97 2.79
CA GLY A 49 -13.73 8.72 1.62
C GLY A 49 -12.79 8.66 0.42
N HIS A 50 -11.57 8.14 0.59
CA HIS A 50 -10.59 7.98 -0.48
C HIS A 50 -10.45 6.52 -0.91
N GLY A 51 -10.15 6.31 -2.18
CA GLY A 51 -9.82 5.00 -2.73
C GLY A 51 -8.31 4.73 -2.68
N VAL A 52 -7.92 3.47 -2.87
CA VAL A 52 -6.50 3.08 -2.87
C VAL A 52 -5.72 3.68 -4.04
N PRO A 53 -6.22 3.72 -5.30
CA PRO A 53 -5.44 4.22 -6.42
C PRO A 53 -4.91 5.64 -6.24
N GLU A 54 -5.74 6.57 -5.77
CA GLU A 54 -5.31 7.97 -5.58
C GLU A 54 -4.27 8.12 -4.48
N LEU A 55 -4.38 7.33 -3.40
CA LEU A 55 -3.39 7.32 -2.32
C LEU A 55 -2.09 6.66 -2.77
N LEU A 56 -2.16 5.56 -3.50
CA LEU A 56 -0.99 4.89 -4.06
C LEU A 56 -0.19 5.82 -4.97
N ASP A 57 -0.87 6.52 -5.89
CA ASP A 57 -0.23 7.48 -6.79
C ASP A 57 0.45 8.62 -6.02
N ALA A 58 -0.25 9.18 -5.04
CA ALA A 58 0.29 10.25 -4.21
C ALA A 58 1.50 9.81 -3.37
N ILE A 59 1.42 8.64 -2.75
CA ILE A 59 2.51 8.10 -1.91
C ILE A 59 3.75 7.86 -2.76
N LEU A 60 3.60 7.24 -3.93
CA LEU A 60 4.74 6.89 -4.79
C LEU A 60 5.47 8.12 -5.35
N GLN A 61 4.89 9.31 -5.29
CA GLN A 61 5.62 10.54 -5.64
C GLN A 61 6.73 10.87 -4.64
N VAL A 62 6.64 10.38 -3.42
CA VAL A 62 7.59 10.71 -2.34
C VAL A 62 8.22 9.47 -1.69
N PHE A 63 7.79 8.28 -2.09
CA PHE A 63 8.16 7.03 -1.44
C PHE A 63 8.94 6.14 -2.42
N PRO A 64 10.24 5.90 -2.18
CA PRO A 64 11.01 4.99 -3.01
C PRO A 64 10.64 3.54 -2.70
N LEU A 65 10.41 2.73 -3.72
CA LEU A 65 10.25 1.29 -3.56
C LEU A 65 11.60 0.61 -3.40
N ASP A 66 11.64 -0.42 -2.55
CA ASP A 66 12.86 -1.15 -2.26
C ASP A 66 13.40 -1.86 -3.52
N THR A 67 14.65 -1.63 -3.84
CA THR A 67 15.37 -2.26 -4.95
C THR A 67 16.16 -3.50 -4.55
N TYR A 68 16.29 -3.76 -3.25
CA TYR A 68 17.00 -4.93 -2.70
C TYR A 68 16.12 -6.18 -2.65
N VAL A 69 14.81 -6.03 -2.89
CA VAL A 69 13.85 -7.13 -2.99
C VAL A 69 13.19 -7.13 -4.36
N GLU A 70 12.88 -8.32 -4.87
CA GLU A 70 12.29 -8.46 -6.19
C GLU A 70 10.85 -7.93 -6.26
N LYS A 71 10.06 -8.14 -5.21
CA LYS A 71 8.63 -7.81 -5.15
C LYS A 71 8.31 -6.87 -3.97
N PRO A 72 8.71 -5.59 -4.04
CA PRO A 72 8.44 -4.64 -2.97
C PRO A 72 6.97 -4.22 -2.85
N VAL A 73 6.11 -4.66 -3.76
CA VAL A 73 4.67 -4.37 -3.77
C VAL A 73 3.87 -5.67 -3.74
N PRO A 74 3.77 -6.34 -2.58
CA PRO A 74 2.92 -7.52 -2.47
C PRO A 74 1.44 -7.15 -2.35
N LEU A 75 0.61 -7.85 -3.12
CA LEU A 75 -0.85 -7.83 -3.05
C LEU A 75 -1.35 -9.07 -2.31
N MET A 76 -2.55 -8.99 -1.76
CA MET A 76 -3.21 -10.17 -1.19
C MET A 76 -3.71 -11.09 -2.31
N GLU A 77 -3.22 -12.33 -2.34
CA GLU A 77 -3.64 -13.33 -3.32
C GLU A 77 -5.13 -13.62 -3.21
N VAL A 78 -5.78 -13.81 -4.37
CA VAL A 78 -7.16 -14.29 -4.42
C VAL A 78 -7.22 -15.71 -3.85
N MET A 79 -8.14 -15.95 -2.92
CA MET A 79 -8.28 -17.26 -2.29
C MET A 79 -8.60 -18.35 -3.31
N LYS A 80 -8.02 -19.51 -3.09
CA LYS A 80 -8.30 -20.70 -3.91
C LYS A 80 -9.80 -21.00 -3.90
N GLY A 81 -10.38 -21.12 -5.09
CA GLY A 81 -11.82 -21.38 -5.27
C GLY A 81 -12.68 -20.11 -5.35
N ASP A 82 -12.10 -18.94 -5.10
CA ASP A 82 -12.78 -17.67 -5.34
C ASP A 82 -12.56 -17.24 -6.80
N ASN A 83 -13.66 -16.92 -7.49
CA ASN A 83 -13.64 -16.48 -8.89
C ASN A 83 -13.57 -14.94 -9.03
N ALA A 84 -13.14 -14.26 -7.99
CA ALA A 84 -13.05 -12.81 -7.99
C ALA A 84 -12.14 -12.30 -9.11
N LYS A 85 -12.61 -11.24 -9.78
CA LYS A 85 -11.79 -10.48 -10.72
C LYS A 85 -11.15 -9.32 -9.98
N THR A 86 -9.95 -8.98 -10.37
CA THR A 86 -9.14 -7.94 -9.71
C THR A 86 -8.67 -6.88 -10.71
N PRO A 87 -9.58 -6.17 -11.39
CA PRO A 87 -9.18 -5.15 -12.39
C PRO A 87 -8.38 -4.01 -11.75
N ILE A 88 -8.57 -3.75 -10.46
CA ILE A 88 -7.81 -2.73 -9.74
C ILE A 88 -6.30 -3.02 -9.70
N TRP A 89 -5.90 -4.29 -9.79
CA TRP A 89 -4.48 -4.65 -9.85
C TRP A 89 -3.79 -4.10 -11.10
N ASP A 90 -4.48 -4.09 -12.24
CA ASP A 90 -3.96 -3.48 -13.47
C ASP A 90 -3.79 -1.97 -13.30
N THR A 91 -4.74 -1.33 -12.62
CA THR A 91 -4.62 0.09 -12.25
C THR A 91 -3.40 0.35 -11.37
N TYR A 92 -3.14 -0.50 -10.38
CA TYR A 92 -1.94 -0.38 -9.54
C TYR A 92 -0.65 -0.51 -10.35
N LYS A 93 -0.58 -1.47 -11.26
CA LYS A 93 0.60 -1.66 -12.13
C LYS A 93 0.86 -0.45 -13.02
N GLU A 94 -0.20 0.15 -13.57
CA GLU A 94 -0.11 1.38 -14.37
C GLU A 94 0.39 2.57 -13.53
N ILE A 95 -0.12 2.72 -12.30
CA ILE A 95 0.31 3.76 -11.38
C ILE A 95 1.78 3.58 -11.01
N ILE A 96 2.17 2.37 -10.63
CA ILE A 96 3.57 2.08 -10.25
C ILE A 96 4.51 2.40 -11.41
N ALA A 97 4.15 2.06 -12.64
CA ALA A 97 4.96 2.32 -13.82
C ALA A 97 5.26 3.80 -14.06
N LYS A 98 4.45 4.72 -13.54
CA LYS A 98 4.71 6.16 -13.60
C LYS A 98 5.84 6.61 -12.66
N HIS A 99 6.11 5.85 -11.60
CA HIS A 99 7.01 6.23 -10.52
C HIS A 99 8.24 5.34 -10.40
N ASP A 100 8.17 4.11 -10.90
CA ASP A 100 9.25 3.13 -10.86
C ASP A 100 9.38 2.43 -12.22
N SER A 101 10.57 2.46 -12.80
CA SER A 101 10.84 1.91 -14.13
C SER A 101 10.62 0.40 -14.22
N ARG A 102 10.65 -0.33 -13.10
CA ARG A 102 10.35 -1.76 -13.05
C ARG A 102 8.85 -2.04 -13.25
N GLY A 103 7.98 -1.06 -12.99
CA GLY A 103 6.53 -1.15 -13.23
C GLY A 103 5.90 -2.40 -12.60
N ALA A 104 5.20 -3.18 -13.41
CA ALA A 104 4.50 -4.40 -12.99
C ALA A 104 5.43 -5.46 -12.36
N ASP A 105 6.73 -5.45 -12.68
CA ASP A 105 7.69 -6.40 -12.11
C ASP A 105 7.89 -6.24 -10.60
N THR A 106 7.53 -5.09 -10.04
CA THR A 106 7.56 -4.86 -8.58
C THR A 106 6.44 -5.57 -7.83
N VAL A 107 5.37 -5.96 -8.53
CA VAL A 107 4.16 -6.52 -7.94
C VAL A 107 4.30 -8.03 -7.79
N GLY A 108 4.02 -8.51 -6.59
CA GLY A 108 3.87 -9.92 -6.27
C GLY A 108 2.57 -10.18 -5.53
N THR A 109 2.31 -11.42 -5.17
CA THR A 109 1.17 -11.79 -4.33
C THR A 109 1.64 -12.62 -3.16
N ILE A 110 0.96 -12.48 -2.03
CA ILE A 110 1.13 -13.34 -0.87
C ILE A 110 -0.23 -13.84 -0.42
N GLU A 111 -0.26 -15.05 0.11
CA GLU A 111 -1.47 -15.70 0.59
C GLU A 111 -2.17 -14.82 1.66
N ARG A 112 -3.51 -14.87 1.72
CA ARG A 112 -4.34 -13.98 2.54
C ARG A 112 -3.91 -13.92 4.00
N PHE A 113 -3.73 -15.05 4.65
CA PHE A 113 -3.37 -15.06 6.08
C PHE A 113 -1.92 -14.64 6.31
N ALA A 114 -1.02 -14.94 5.37
CA ALA A 114 0.34 -14.41 5.39
C ALA A 114 0.33 -12.89 5.22
N PHE A 115 -0.55 -12.35 4.38
CA PHE A 115 -0.73 -10.90 4.25
C PHE A 115 -1.15 -10.26 5.58
N TYR A 116 -2.10 -10.86 6.30
CA TYR A 116 -2.51 -10.37 7.62
C TYR A 116 -1.33 -10.40 8.62
N GLU A 117 -0.55 -11.48 8.64
CA GLU A 117 0.62 -11.55 9.53
C GLU A 117 1.68 -10.49 9.20
N GLU A 118 1.93 -10.23 7.92
CA GLU A 118 2.84 -9.16 7.50
C GLU A 118 2.26 -7.77 7.82
N ALA A 119 0.95 -7.58 7.66
CA ALA A 119 0.29 -6.32 8.02
C ALA A 119 0.41 -5.99 9.51
N LYS A 120 0.34 -6.99 10.39
CA LYS A 120 0.56 -6.80 11.83
C LYS A 120 1.96 -6.28 12.17
N LYS A 121 2.95 -6.55 11.33
CA LYS A 121 4.34 -6.11 11.47
C LYS A 121 4.61 -4.79 10.73
N ALA A 122 3.66 -4.28 9.97
CA ALA A 122 3.83 -3.06 9.21
C ALA A 122 4.07 -1.85 10.13
N TYR A 123 4.80 -0.87 9.63
CA TYR A 123 4.99 0.40 10.33
C TYR A 123 3.68 1.16 10.47
N ALA A 124 2.90 1.17 9.40
CA ALA A 124 1.58 1.81 9.38
C ALA A 124 0.60 1.08 8.47
N ILE A 125 -0.69 1.26 8.77
CA ILE A 125 -1.80 0.80 7.94
C ILE A 125 -2.69 2.02 7.64
N ILE A 126 -2.90 2.28 6.35
CA ILE A 126 -3.82 3.32 5.89
C ILE A 126 -5.18 2.67 5.65
N ALA A 127 -6.18 3.08 6.40
CA ALA A 127 -7.56 2.64 6.23
C ALA A 127 -8.27 3.54 5.19
N THR A 128 -8.79 2.94 4.13
CA THR A 128 -9.49 3.66 3.06
C THR A 128 -10.95 3.25 2.94
N SER A 129 -11.69 3.91 2.04
CA SER A 129 -13.04 3.52 1.65
C SER A 129 -13.08 2.80 0.30
N GLU A 130 -11.97 2.15 -0.12
CA GLU A 130 -11.93 1.38 -1.35
C GLU A 130 -12.94 0.25 -1.33
N LYS A 131 -13.76 0.18 -2.38
CA LYS A 131 -14.85 -0.80 -2.49
C LYS A 131 -14.45 -2.06 -3.24
N ALA A 132 -13.36 -2.01 -4.01
CA ALA A 132 -12.88 -3.17 -4.73
C ALA A 132 -12.39 -4.24 -3.75
N ILE A 133 -12.68 -5.49 -4.06
CA ILE A 133 -12.20 -6.64 -3.28
C ILE A 133 -10.76 -6.98 -3.66
N TYR A 134 -10.01 -7.57 -2.74
CA TYR A 134 -8.58 -7.87 -2.90
C TYR A 134 -7.75 -6.65 -3.30
N ALA A 135 -8.17 -5.48 -2.82
CA ALA A 135 -7.54 -4.20 -3.16
C ALA A 135 -6.42 -3.78 -2.21
N ASN A 136 -6.14 -4.57 -1.19
CA ASN A 136 -5.07 -4.29 -0.23
C ASN A 136 -3.71 -4.37 -0.91
N VAL A 137 -2.90 -3.35 -0.75
CA VAL A 137 -1.55 -3.28 -1.30
C VAL A 137 -0.55 -2.90 -0.22
N MET A 138 0.59 -3.56 -0.22
CA MET A 138 1.68 -3.27 0.71
C MET A 138 2.85 -2.67 -0.08
N LEU A 139 3.53 -1.70 0.51
CA LEU A 139 4.73 -1.09 -0.08
C LEU A 139 5.89 -1.26 0.89
N GLN A 140 7.02 -1.77 0.39
CA GLN A 140 8.27 -1.84 1.13
C GLN A 140 9.17 -0.67 0.74
N LYS A 141 9.58 0.11 1.74
CA LYS A 141 10.37 1.32 1.54
C LYS A 141 11.82 0.98 1.20
N GLY A 142 12.30 1.61 0.15
CA GLY A 142 13.68 1.55 -0.28
C GLY A 142 14.53 2.71 0.19
N VAL A 143 15.62 2.94 -0.52
CA VAL A 143 16.58 4.02 -0.26
C VAL A 143 16.65 4.97 -1.47
N ILE A 144 17.11 6.18 -1.22
CA ILE A 144 17.37 7.19 -2.24
C ILE A 144 18.87 7.27 -2.46
#